data_e251e25fc5371540e7e983d62bf257d8
#
_entry.id   e251e25fc5371540e7e983d62bf257d8
#
_cell.length_a   1.000
_cell.length_b   1.000
_cell.length_c   1.000
_cell.angle_alpha   90.00
_cell.angle_beta   90.00
_cell.angle_gamma   90.00
#
_symmetry.space_group_name_H-M   'P 1'
#
loop_
_entity.id
_entity.type
_entity.pdbx_description
1 polymer ?
#
loop_
_entity_poly.entity_id
_entity_poly.type
_entity_poly.pdbx_seq_one_letter_code
_entity_poly.pdbx_strand_id
1 'polypeptide(L)' 'MIKRIKRAIKKMIQLGGHPAILRIPPESDAEIIGSSKYDPETNTFCGLKVIIDDSLPECVARIEQDGEQ' A
#
# COMPACT_ATOMS: atom_id res chain seq x y z
N MET A 1 -0.83 6.22 9.69
CA MET A 1 -1.17 5.64 8.38
C MET A 1 -0.59 4.24 8.16
N ILE A 2 0.70 4.03 8.44
CA ILE A 2 1.33 2.72 8.21
C ILE A 2 0.63 1.59 8.95
N LYS A 3 0.27 1.81 10.21
CA LYS A 3 -0.43 0.79 10.99
C LYS A 3 -1.75 0.39 10.36
N ARG A 4 -2.48 1.36 9.83
CA ARG A 4 -3.75 1.10 9.14
C ARG A 4 -3.54 0.27 7.89
N ILE A 5 -2.51 0.61 7.12
CA ILE A 5 -2.19 -0.09 5.88
C ILE A 5 -1.82 -1.53 6.17
N LYS A 6 -0.92 -1.75 7.14
CA LYS A 6 -0.52 -3.11 7.52
C LYS A 6 -1.70 -3.94 7.99
N ARG A 7 -2.58 -3.34 8.80
CA ARG A 7 -3.76 -4.03 9.30
C ARG A 7 -4.72 -4.40 8.18
N ALA A 8 -4.90 -3.49 7.22
CA ALA A 8 -5.77 -3.74 6.08
C ALA A 8 -5.23 -4.84 5.19
N ILE A 9 -3.91 -4.83 4.94
CA ILE A 9 -3.25 -5.88 4.16
C ILE A 9 -3.43 -7.24 4.83
N LYS A 10 -3.16 -7.29 6.13
CA LYS A 10 -3.28 -8.54 6.88
C LYS A 10 -4.70 -9.08 6.84
N LYS A 11 -5.68 -8.20 7.02
CA LYS A 11 -7.08 -8.60 6.99
C LYS A 11 -7.48 -9.12 5.62
N MET A 12 -7.02 -8.47 4.57
CA MET A 12 -7.32 -8.90 3.20
C MET A 12 -6.75 -10.29 2.94
N ILE A 13 -5.53 -10.56 3.38
CA ILE A 13 -4.92 -11.88 3.23
C ILE A 13 -5.69 -12.93 4.01
N GLN A 14 -6.12 -12.61 5.23
CA GLN A 14 -6.91 -13.52 6.06
C GLN A 14 -8.24 -13.89 5.41
N LEU A 15 -8.79 -12.99 4.61
CA LEU A 15 -10.05 -13.23 3.90
C LEU A 15 -9.84 -13.90 2.53
N GLY A 16 -8.62 -14.32 2.23
CA GLY A 16 -8.31 -15.00 0.99
C GLY A 16 -7.99 -14.10 -0.18
N GLY A 17 -7.81 -12.80 0.07
CA GLY A 17 -7.46 -11.85 -0.98
C GLY A 17 -5.98 -11.88 -1.33
N HIS A 18 -5.64 -11.24 -2.44
CA HIS A 18 -4.27 -11.15 -2.94
C HIS A 18 -3.89 -9.70 -3.20
N PRO A 19 -3.53 -8.93 -2.13
CA PRO A 19 -3.18 -7.54 -2.32
C PRO A 19 -1.91 -7.42 -3.17
N ALA A 20 -1.93 -6.55 -4.16
CA ALA A 20 -0.84 -6.41 -5.11
C ALA A 20 -0.35 -4.96 -5.23
N ILE A 21 -1.24 -3.99 -5.09
CA ILE A 21 -0.93 -2.58 -5.31
C ILE A 21 -1.38 -1.77 -4.11
N LEU A 22 -0.52 -0.84 -3.68
CA LEU A 22 -0.83 0.13 -2.65
C LEU A 22 -0.80 1.52 -3.28
N ARG A 23 -1.96 2.18 -3.33
CA ARG A 23 -2.06 3.57 -3.79
C ARG A 23 -2.12 4.48 -2.59
N ILE A 24 -1.27 5.51 -2.59
CA ILE A 24 -1.20 6.46 -1.48
C ILE A 24 -1.22 7.89 -2.01
N PRO A 25 -1.71 8.84 -1.22
CA PRO A 25 -1.64 10.26 -1.63
C PRO A 25 -0.19 10.75 -1.54
N PRO A 26 0.16 11.80 -2.31
CA PRO A 26 1.55 12.28 -2.36
C PRO A 26 2.15 12.63 -1.00
N GLU A 27 1.37 13.17 -0.08
CA GLU A 27 1.86 13.56 1.23
C GLU A 27 2.24 12.38 2.12
N SER A 28 1.80 11.17 1.78
CA SER A 28 2.13 9.97 2.55
C SER A 28 3.37 9.26 2.02
N ASP A 29 3.92 9.73 0.91
CA ASP A 29 5.06 9.08 0.25
C ASP A 29 6.27 8.98 1.18
N ALA A 30 6.60 10.07 1.86
CA ALA A 30 7.77 10.10 2.74
C ALA A 30 7.65 9.09 3.89
N GLU A 31 6.45 8.92 4.42
CA GLU A 31 6.20 7.97 5.50
C GLU A 31 6.41 6.53 5.04
N ILE A 32 5.91 6.22 3.86
CA ILE A 32 6.03 4.87 3.28
C ILE A 32 7.50 4.56 2.96
N ILE A 33 8.19 5.49 2.29
CA ILE A 33 9.59 5.30 1.91
C ILE A 33 10.49 5.15 3.13
N GLY A 34 10.16 5.85 4.21
CA GLY A 34 10.92 5.76 5.45
C GLY A 34 10.66 4.51 6.26
N SER A 35 9.71 3.68 5.85
CA SER A 35 9.38 2.46 6.60
C SER A 35 10.37 1.34 6.32
N SER A 36 10.65 0.54 7.35
CA SER A 36 11.52 -0.64 7.20
C SER A 36 10.92 -1.70 6.29
N LYS A 37 9.62 -1.62 6.02
CA LYS A 37 8.94 -2.56 5.13
C LYS A 37 8.94 -2.14 3.68
N TYR A 38 9.49 -0.96 3.37
CA TYR A 38 9.60 -0.47 2.01
C TYR A 38 10.89 -0.96 1.37
N ASP A 39 10.79 -1.47 0.16
CA ASP A 39 11.94 -1.92 -0.63
C ASP A 39 12.14 -0.94 -1.79
N PRO A 40 13.20 -0.10 -1.75
CA PRO A 40 13.42 0.88 -2.81
C PRO A 40 13.82 0.26 -4.15
N GLU A 41 14.39 -0.93 -4.14
CA GLU A 41 14.79 -1.57 -5.39
C GLU A 41 13.59 -1.97 -6.24
N THR A 42 12.54 -2.44 -5.60
CA THR A 42 11.33 -2.88 -6.29
C THR A 42 10.18 -1.89 -6.16
N ASN A 43 10.36 -0.84 -5.37
CA ASN A 43 9.32 0.14 -5.08
C ASN A 43 8.07 -0.53 -4.49
N THR A 44 8.29 -1.43 -3.51
CA THR A 44 7.20 -2.15 -2.86
C THR A 44 7.17 -1.88 -1.37
N PHE A 45 5.98 -1.94 -0.79
CA PHE A 45 5.75 -1.85 0.64
C PHE A 45 4.99 -3.08 1.08
N CYS A 46 5.58 -3.88 1.97
CA CYS A 46 5.02 -5.17 2.39
C CYS A 46 4.69 -6.07 1.20
N GLY A 47 5.49 -5.96 0.13
CA GLY A 47 5.29 -6.75 -1.09
C GLY A 47 4.32 -6.16 -2.10
N LEU A 48 3.68 -5.03 -1.77
CA LEU A 48 2.74 -4.37 -2.68
C LEU A 48 3.44 -3.26 -3.44
N LYS A 49 3.17 -3.17 -4.73
CA LYS A 49 3.73 -2.08 -5.54
C LYS A 49 3.13 -0.75 -5.08
N VAL A 50 4.00 0.23 -4.83
CA VAL A 50 3.57 1.55 -4.36
C VAL A 50 3.30 2.46 -5.55
N ILE A 51 2.12 3.07 -5.56
CA ILE A 51 1.73 4.04 -6.59
C ILE A 51 1.27 5.31 -5.89
N ILE A 52 1.85 6.44 -6.29
CA ILE A 52 1.42 7.74 -5.79
C ILE A 52 0.20 8.18 -6.60
N ASP A 53 -0.88 8.46 -5.92
CA ASP A 53 -2.15 8.83 -6.57
C ASP A 53 -2.63 10.15 -5.98
N ASP A 54 -2.47 11.23 -6.74
CA ASP A 54 -2.83 12.56 -6.27
C ASP A 54 -4.34 12.81 -6.27
N SER A 55 -5.12 11.88 -6.78
CA SER A 55 -6.57 11.97 -6.71
C SER A 55 -7.13 11.51 -5.36
N LEU A 56 -6.30 10.88 -4.54
CA LEU A 56 -6.73 10.39 -3.23
C LEU A 56 -6.76 11.53 -2.21
N PRO A 57 -7.78 11.57 -1.33
CA PRO A 57 -7.79 12.51 -0.21
C PRO A 57 -6.63 12.26 0.74
N GLU A 58 -6.31 13.27 1.55
CA GLU A 58 -5.30 13.15 2.59
C GLU A 58 -5.58 11.95 3.50
N CYS A 59 -4.53 11.24 3.86
CA CYS A 59 -4.58 10.11 4.79
C CYS A 59 -5.43 8.95 4.32
N VAL A 60 -5.76 8.88 3.03
CA VAL A 60 -6.50 7.76 2.46
C VAL A 60 -5.57 6.92 1.61
N ALA A 61 -5.48 5.64 1.91
CA ALA A 61 -4.73 4.69 1.10
C ALA A 61 -5.69 3.67 0.50
N ARG A 62 -5.39 3.21 -0.70
CA ARG A 62 -6.19 2.17 -1.36
C ARG A 62 -5.32 0.96 -1.65
N ILE A 63 -5.86 -0.20 -1.38
CA ILE A 63 -5.20 -1.46 -1.67
C ILE A 63 -5.97 -2.14 -2.79
N GLU A 64 -5.27 -2.48 -3.87
CA GLU A 64 -5.87 -3.16 -5.01
C GLU A 64 -5.36 -4.59 -5.04
N GLN A 65 -6.26 -5.50 -5.38
CA GLN A 65 -5.91 -6.91 -5.44
C GLN A 65 -5.40 -7.29 -6.83
N ASP A 66 -4.59 -8.33 -6.86
CA ASP A 66 -4.07 -8.89 -8.09
C ASP A 66 -5.16 -9.68 -8.80
N GLY A 67 -5.16 -9.59 -10.07
CA GLY A 67 -6.01 -10.41 -10.84
C GLY A 67 -7.33 -9.93 -11.10
N GLU A 68 -7.40 -9.88 -11.29
CA GLU A 68 -8.34 -9.86 -11.79
C GLU A 68 -8.72 -10.38 -12.77
N GLN A 69 -8.91 -10.81 -13.00
CA GLN A 69 -9.22 -11.35 -13.86
C GLN A 69 -9.66 -11.86 -14.17
#